data_b3bb7df679f6e41260f426cbe35627a6
#
_entry.id   b3bb7df679f6e41260f426cbe35627a6
#
_cell.length_a   1.000
_cell.length_b   1.000
_cell.length_c   1.000
_cell.angle_alpha   90.00
_cell.angle_beta   90.00
_cell.angle_gamma   90.00
#
_symmetry.space_group_name_H-M   'P 1'
#
loop_
_entity.id
_entity.type
_entity.pdbx_description
1 polymer ?
#
loop_
_entity_poly.entity_id
_entity_poly.type
_entity_poly.pdbx_seq_one_letter_code
_entity_poly.pdbx_strand_id
1 'polypeptide(L)'
;VHGQFVRRMEGIMHKHGKVMMGWDDIQDFDGLRPSSTVVAWRSQKKGLESIKKGQPTVMMAGEYLYLDMQYSPAERGHNWAAVIPLDRMYNYEPLQDLNLTPEEEKLMLGVQAGLWTELMQFPPRFSEYQVFPRLCALAEIGWSAKENKNYDDFYARMVDKHYDRLYAMGI
;
A
#
# COMPACT_ATOMS: atom_id res chain seq x y z
N VAL A 1 23.44 -3.86 -15.00
CA VAL A 1 22.48 -4.61 -15.85
C VAL A 1 21.04 -4.18 -15.54
N HIS A 2 20.55 -4.27 -14.30
CA HIS A 2 19.16 -3.98 -13.94
C HIS A 2 18.73 -2.53 -14.30
N GLY A 3 19.49 -1.52 -13.94
CA GLY A 3 19.17 -0.13 -14.27
C GLY A 3 19.15 0.18 -15.78
N GLN A 4 19.97 -0.52 -16.57
CA GLN A 4 19.92 -0.40 -18.04
C GLN A 4 18.62 -1.01 -18.59
N PHE A 5 18.19 -2.14 -18.02
CA PHE A 5 16.92 -2.76 -18.38
C PHE A 5 15.75 -1.84 -18.08
N VAL A 6 15.68 -1.31 -16.86
CA VAL A 6 14.61 -0.38 -16.42
C VAL A 6 14.53 0.83 -17.37
N ARG A 7 15.66 1.50 -17.64
CA ARG A 7 15.68 2.65 -18.57
C ARG A 7 15.23 2.29 -19.97
N ARG A 8 15.58 1.09 -20.46
CA ARG A 8 15.13 0.63 -21.78
C ARG A 8 13.62 0.39 -21.80
N MET A 9 13.06 -0.22 -20.77
CA MET A 9 11.61 -0.44 -20.63
C MET A 9 10.86 0.88 -20.54
N GLU A 10 11.34 1.81 -19.73
CA GLU A 10 10.79 3.17 -19.64
C GLU A 10 10.77 3.89 -21.00
N GLY A 11 11.88 3.79 -21.75
CA GLY A 11 11.98 4.35 -23.10
C GLY A 11 10.97 3.75 -24.07
N ILE A 12 10.70 2.45 -23.99
CA ILE A 12 9.68 1.77 -24.80
C ILE A 12 8.30 2.26 -24.44
N MET A 13 7.96 2.31 -23.14
CA MET A 13 6.66 2.79 -22.66
C MET A 13 6.41 4.24 -23.11
N HIS A 14 7.41 5.09 -22.98
CA HIS A 14 7.31 6.48 -23.40
C HIS A 14 7.05 6.64 -24.90
N LYS A 15 7.69 5.83 -25.75
CA LYS A 15 7.42 5.82 -27.21
C LYS A 15 5.97 5.50 -27.55
N HIS A 16 5.29 4.76 -26.67
CA HIS A 16 3.87 4.42 -26.80
C HIS A 16 2.95 5.36 -26.03
N GLY A 17 3.45 6.52 -25.61
CA GLY A 17 2.65 7.51 -24.86
C GLY A 17 2.22 7.03 -23.46
N LYS A 18 2.95 6.09 -22.86
CA LYS A 18 2.67 5.54 -21.51
C LYS A 18 3.67 6.07 -20.49
N VAL A 19 3.19 6.18 -19.27
CA VAL A 19 4.04 6.45 -18.11
C VAL A 19 4.39 5.12 -17.44
N MET A 20 5.65 4.94 -17.08
CA MET A 20 6.10 3.76 -16.36
C MET A 20 5.67 3.85 -14.89
N MET A 21 5.16 2.75 -14.35
CA MET A 21 5.00 2.54 -12.92
C MET A 21 5.75 1.27 -12.54
N GLY A 22 6.46 1.30 -11.44
CA GLY A 22 7.19 0.12 -10.94
C GLY A 22 7.41 0.15 -9.45
N TRP A 23 7.75 -1.01 -8.90
CA TRP A 23 8.13 -1.16 -7.50
C TRP A 23 9.33 -0.29 -7.18
N ASP A 24 9.52 0.08 -5.93
CA ASP A 24 10.59 1.00 -5.52
C ASP A 24 12.02 0.53 -5.85
N ASP A 25 12.19 -0.71 -6.31
CA ASP A 25 13.43 -1.23 -6.89
C ASP A 25 13.90 -0.42 -8.11
N ILE A 26 12.97 0.19 -8.86
CA ILE A 26 13.32 1.01 -10.02
C ILE A 26 14.05 2.29 -9.64
N GLN A 27 13.94 2.77 -8.41
CA GLN A 27 14.65 3.95 -7.92
C GLN A 27 16.06 3.67 -7.37
N ASP A 28 16.46 2.40 -7.27
CA ASP A 28 17.82 2.03 -6.86
C ASP A 28 18.87 2.42 -7.92
N PHE A 29 18.42 2.97 -9.05
CA PHE A 29 19.25 3.43 -10.16
C PHE A 29 18.90 4.86 -10.53
N ASP A 30 19.92 5.63 -10.91
CA ASP A 30 19.71 6.98 -11.40
C ASP A 30 19.11 7.01 -12.80
N GLY A 31 18.45 8.11 -13.13
CA GLY A 31 18.00 8.44 -14.47
C GLY A 31 16.58 8.00 -14.82
N LEU A 32 15.73 7.74 -13.83
CA LEU A 32 14.28 7.67 -14.05
C LEU A 32 13.74 9.02 -14.52
N ARG A 33 12.75 8.99 -15.42
CA ARG A 33 12.03 10.20 -15.83
C ARG A 33 11.23 10.74 -14.64
N PRO A 34 11.11 12.06 -14.49
CA PRO A 34 10.29 12.66 -13.41
C PRO A 34 8.81 12.23 -13.43
N SER A 35 8.30 11.78 -14.58
CA SER A 35 6.92 11.29 -14.72
C SER A 35 6.73 9.83 -14.26
N SER A 36 7.81 9.06 -14.12
CA SER A 36 7.69 7.66 -13.71
C SER A 36 7.24 7.54 -12.27
N THR A 37 6.27 6.66 -12.03
CA THR A 37 5.65 6.47 -10.72
C THR A 37 6.34 5.34 -9.97
N VAL A 38 6.63 5.56 -8.71
CA VAL A 38 7.22 4.57 -7.80
C VAL A 38 6.15 4.04 -6.86
N VAL A 39 6.04 2.71 -6.74
CA VAL A 39 5.23 2.04 -5.72
C VAL A 39 6.16 1.58 -4.60
N ALA A 40 6.09 2.28 -3.46
CA ALA A 40 6.98 2.08 -2.33
C ALA A 40 6.48 0.92 -1.46
N TRP A 41 7.02 -0.27 -1.68
CA TRP A 41 6.62 -1.49 -0.98
C TRP A 41 7.55 -1.86 0.19
N ARG A 42 8.86 -1.56 0.06
CA ARG A 42 9.85 -1.95 1.07
C ARG A 42 9.65 -1.25 2.41
N SER A 43 9.24 0.01 2.38
CA SER A 43 8.92 0.78 3.60
C SER A 43 8.37 2.17 3.27
N GLN A 44 7.77 2.83 4.26
CA GLN A 44 7.40 4.25 4.17
C GLN A 44 8.61 5.15 3.85
N LYS A 45 9.79 4.82 4.41
CA LYS A 45 11.03 5.55 4.12
C LYS A 45 11.39 5.53 2.64
N LYS A 46 11.17 4.40 1.95
CA LYS A 46 11.41 4.29 0.50
C LYS A 46 10.47 5.19 -0.30
N GLY A 47 9.24 5.34 0.15
CA GLY A 47 8.31 6.31 -0.43
C GLY A 47 8.77 7.75 -0.24
N LEU A 48 9.26 8.10 0.95
CA LEU A 48 9.87 9.41 1.22
C LEU A 48 11.06 9.69 0.28
N GLU A 49 11.98 8.73 0.16
CA GLU A 49 13.14 8.85 -0.75
C GLU A 49 12.69 9.12 -2.20
N SER A 50 11.62 8.46 -2.63
CA SER A 50 11.04 8.65 -3.96
C SER A 50 10.47 10.06 -4.13
N ILE A 51 9.64 10.51 -3.20
CA ILE A 51 9.06 11.87 -3.20
C ILE A 51 10.16 12.94 -3.20
N LYS A 52 11.19 12.79 -2.36
CA LYS A 52 12.33 13.73 -2.30
C LYS A 52 13.15 13.77 -3.61
N LYS A 53 13.10 12.71 -4.41
CA LYS A 53 13.67 12.67 -5.77
C LYS A 53 12.73 13.28 -6.82
N GLY A 54 11.57 13.78 -6.43
CA GLY A 54 10.57 14.35 -7.33
C GLY A 54 9.72 13.33 -8.08
N GLN A 55 9.65 12.10 -7.61
CA GLN A 55 8.89 11.02 -8.27
C GLN A 55 7.47 10.94 -7.72
N PRO A 56 6.43 10.88 -8.58
CA PRO A 56 5.09 10.47 -8.16
C PRO A 56 5.15 9.11 -7.46
N THR A 57 4.49 8.99 -6.30
CA THR A 57 4.67 7.83 -5.42
C THR A 57 3.32 7.30 -4.94
N VAL A 58 3.17 5.97 -4.98
CA VAL A 58 2.08 5.24 -4.32
C VAL A 58 2.67 4.54 -3.11
N MET A 59 2.06 4.74 -1.93
CA MET A 59 2.50 4.07 -0.70
C MET A 59 1.88 2.69 -0.59
N MET A 60 2.75 1.67 -0.48
CA MET A 60 2.37 0.27 -0.27
C MET A 60 3.27 -0.38 0.79
N ALA A 61 3.68 0.38 1.80
CA ALA A 61 4.64 -0.04 2.81
C ALA A 61 4.26 -1.40 3.42
N GLY A 62 5.14 -2.39 3.26
CA GLY A 62 4.85 -3.78 3.61
C GLY A 62 4.55 -3.98 5.09
N GLU A 63 5.15 -3.15 5.96
CA GLU A 63 4.95 -3.15 7.40
C GLU A 63 3.57 -2.65 7.85
N TYR A 64 2.74 -2.13 6.92
CA TYR A 64 1.39 -1.62 7.19
C TYR A 64 0.32 -2.14 6.23
N LEU A 65 0.67 -2.35 4.95
CA LEU A 65 -0.30 -2.48 3.87
C LEU A 65 -0.26 -3.85 3.16
N TYR A 66 0.51 -4.81 3.67
CA TYR A 66 0.52 -6.17 3.14
C TYR A 66 -0.54 -7.03 3.81
N LEU A 67 -1.51 -7.49 3.02
CA LEU A 67 -2.66 -8.27 3.48
C LEU A 67 -2.31 -9.75 3.73
N ASP A 68 -1.18 -10.24 3.24
CA ASP A 68 -0.65 -11.58 3.52
C ASP A 68 0.10 -11.67 4.86
N MET A 69 0.31 -10.55 5.54
CA MET A 69 0.85 -10.53 6.90
C MET A 69 -0.17 -10.99 7.94
N GLN A 70 0.32 -11.62 9.02
CA GLN A 70 -0.50 -12.08 10.15
C GLN A 70 -1.27 -10.94 10.81
N TYR A 71 -2.50 -11.21 11.25
CA TYR A 71 -3.24 -10.33 12.16
C TYR A 71 -2.68 -10.37 13.59
N SER A 72 -2.26 -11.55 14.03
CA SER A 72 -1.62 -11.77 15.33
C SER A 72 -0.57 -12.87 15.22
N PRO A 73 0.39 -12.98 16.16
CA PRO A 73 1.38 -14.04 16.15
C PRO A 73 0.82 -15.46 16.24
N ALA A 74 -0.43 -15.62 16.70
CA ALA A 74 -1.10 -16.91 16.81
C ALA A 74 -1.79 -17.36 15.50
N GLU A 75 -1.86 -16.49 14.51
CA GLU A 75 -2.59 -16.73 13.26
C GLU A 75 -1.66 -17.02 12.09
N ARG A 76 -2.24 -17.61 11.05
CA ARG A 76 -1.51 -17.86 9.80
C ARG A 76 -1.27 -16.56 9.04
N GLY A 77 -0.18 -16.51 8.31
CA GLY A 77 0.23 -15.36 7.50
C GLY A 77 1.76 -15.23 7.53
N HIS A 78 2.26 -14.37 6.70
CA HIS A 78 3.65 -13.95 6.79
C HIS A 78 3.86 -12.98 7.97
N ASN A 79 5.09 -12.88 8.45
CA ASN A 79 5.45 -11.97 9.55
C ASN A 79 6.79 -11.25 9.34
N TRP A 80 7.39 -11.43 8.17
CA TRP A 80 8.72 -10.88 7.86
C TRP A 80 8.74 -9.34 7.83
N ALA A 81 7.63 -8.69 7.47
CA ALA A 81 7.52 -7.24 7.49
C ALA A 81 6.96 -6.74 8.84
N ALA A 82 5.86 -7.33 9.30
CA ALA A 82 5.21 -7.00 10.58
C ALA A 82 4.07 -7.98 10.87
N VAL A 83 3.52 -7.91 12.09
CA VAL A 83 2.15 -8.32 12.40
C VAL A 83 1.25 -7.11 12.20
N ILE A 84 0.18 -7.27 11.41
CA ILE A 84 -0.67 -6.14 10.97
C ILE A 84 -2.13 -6.39 11.38
N PRO A 85 -2.50 -6.12 12.64
CA PRO A 85 -3.90 -6.10 13.04
C PRO A 85 -4.63 -4.91 12.41
N LEU A 86 -5.96 -4.93 12.51
CA LEU A 86 -6.83 -3.94 11.85
C LEU A 86 -6.55 -2.50 12.27
N ASP A 87 -6.36 -2.27 13.56
CA ASP A 87 -6.04 -0.97 14.14
C ASP A 87 -4.69 -0.42 13.66
N ARG A 88 -3.68 -1.28 13.53
CA ARG A 88 -2.38 -0.90 12.98
C ARG A 88 -2.51 -0.42 11.54
N MET A 89 -3.26 -1.13 10.70
CA MET A 89 -3.49 -0.69 9.33
C MET A 89 -4.29 0.61 9.30
N TYR A 90 -5.39 0.71 10.04
CA TYR A 90 -6.24 1.90 10.06
C TYR A 90 -5.49 3.16 10.51
N ASN A 91 -4.64 3.03 11.50
CA ASN A 91 -3.87 4.16 12.05
C ASN A 91 -2.63 4.51 11.22
N TYR A 92 -2.38 3.78 10.13
CA TYR A 92 -1.32 4.16 9.21
C TYR A 92 -1.61 5.52 8.57
N GLU A 93 -0.61 6.39 8.62
CA GLU A 93 -0.65 7.71 8.00
C GLU A 93 0.51 7.83 7.01
N PRO A 94 0.23 7.80 5.69
CA PRO A 94 1.26 7.71 4.66
C PRO A 94 2.27 8.85 4.65
N LEU A 95 1.87 10.05 5.10
CA LEU A 95 2.71 11.24 5.11
C LEU A 95 3.19 11.66 6.51
N GLN A 96 2.90 10.85 7.54
CA GLN A 96 3.28 11.20 8.90
C GLN A 96 4.80 11.32 9.06
N ASP A 97 5.23 12.40 9.70
CA ASP A 97 6.62 12.67 10.09
C ASP A 97 7.61 12.79 8.91
N LEU A 98 7.13 13.02 7.69
CA LEU A 98 7.97 13.05 6.51
C LEU A 98 8.60 14.43 6.21
N ASN A 99 8.23 15.49 6.91
CA ASN A 99 8.73 16.86 6.67
C ASN A 99 8.75 17.23 5.17
N LEU A 100 7.59 17.08 4.52
CA LEU A 100 7.41 17.38 3.11
C LEU A 100 6.97 18.84 2.93
N THR A 101 7.37 19.44 1.80
CA THR A 101 6.76 20.68 1.33
C THR A 101 5.40 20.40 0.70
N PRO A 102 4.50 21.40 0.55
CA PRO A 102 3.22 21.22 -0.13
C PRO A 102 3.35 20.71 -1.58
N GLU A 103 4.44 21.02 -2.26
CA GLU A 103 4.73 20.53 -3.61
C GLU A 103 5.14 19.06 -3.60
N GLU A 104 5.92 18.65 -2.60
CA GLU A 104 6.31 17.25 -2.41
C GLU A 104 5.11 16.38 -2.00
N GLU A 105 4.22 16.87 -1.16
CA GLU A 105 2.99 16.15 -0.77
C GLU A 105 2.11 15.81 -1.97
N LYS A 106 2.06 16.69 -2.99
CA LYS A 106 1.31 16.44 -4.23
C LYS A 106 1.84 15.26 -5.05
N LEU A 107 3.07 14.84 -4.81
CA LEU A 107 3.65 13.66 -5.46
C LEU A 107 3.13 12.34 -4.84
N MET A 108 2.53 12.39 -3.66
CA MET A 108 1.86 11.24 -3.06
C MET A 108 0.51 11.00 -3.73
N LEU A 109 0.43 9.98 -4.58
CA LEU A 109 -0.76 9.70 -5.41
C LEU A 109 -1.85 8.92 -4.65
N GLY A 110 -1.48 8.22 -3.59
CA GLY A 110 -2.42 7.41 -2.81
C GLY A 110 -1.76 6.21 -2.16
N VAL A 111 -2.59 5.29 -1.68
CA VAL A 111 -2.19 4.06 -1.00
C VAL A 111 -2.62 2.83 -1.78
N GLN A 112 -1.86 1.74 -1.64
CA GLN A 112 -2.14 0.45 -2.24
C GLN A 112 -1.86 -0.66 -1.22
N ALA A 113 -2.69 -1.69 -1.19
CA ALA A 113 -2.39 -2.92 -0.45
C ALA A 113 -1.85 -4.01 -1.37
N GLY A 114 -1.10 -4.95 -0.80
CA GLY A 114 -0.63 -6.15 -1.50
C GLY A 114 -1.16 -7.42 -0.83
N LEU A 115 -1.60 -8.36 -1.65
CA LEU A 115 -1.89 -9.73 -1.23
C LEU A 115 -1.05 -10.68 -2.10
N TRP A 116 -0.02 -11.25 -1.51
CA TRP A 116 0.88 -12.17 -2.20
C TRP A 116 0.38 -13.60 -2.07
N THR A 117 0.67 -14.42 -3.08
CA THR A 117 -0.03 -15.69 -3.28
C THR A 117 0.67 -16.92 -2.69
N GLU A 118 1.78 -16.75 -2.00
CA GLU A 118 2.54 -17.86 -1.40
C GLU A 118 1.71 -18.70 -0.41
N LEU A 119 0.69 -18.08 0.20
CA LEU A 119 -0.21 -18.75 1.14
C LEU A 119 -1.55 -19.19 0.52
N MET A 120 -1.74 -19.04 -0.80
CA MET A 120 -3.01 -19.37 -1.48
C MET A 120 -3.26 -20.88 -1.64
N GLN A 121 -2.38 -21.73 -1.16
CA GLN A 121 -2.62 -23.17 -1.01
C GLN A 121 -3.72 -23.51 0.03
N PHE A 122 -4.15 -22.54 0.82
CA PHE A 122 -5.25 -22.67 1.76
C PHE A 122 -6.62 -22.46 1.06
N PRO A 123 -7.74 -22.87 1.70
CA PRO A 123 -9.06 -22.64 1.13
C PRO A 123 -9.31 -21.17 0.75
N PRO A 124 -10.14 -20.89 -0.28
CA PRO A 124 -10.41 -19.51 -0.74
C PRO A 124 -10.83 -18.54 0.38
N ARG A 125 -11.58 -19.00 1.37
CA ARG A 125 -11.97 -18.21 2.56
C ARG A 125 -10.78 -17.68 3.37
N PHE A 126 -9.62 -18.31 3.26
CA PHE A 126 -8.42 -17.78 3.89
C PHE A 126 -7.97 -16.46 3.25
N SER A 127 -8.08 -16.36 1.92
CA SER A 127 -7.76 -15.12 1.20
C SER A 127 -8.73 -14.00 1.56
N GLU A 128 -10.03 -14.32 1.65
CA GLU A 128 -11.06 -13.37 2.07
C GLU A 128 -10.81 -12.88 3.50
N TYR A 129 -10.50 -13.80 4.40
CA TYR A 129 -10.11 -13.47 5.78
C TYR A 129 -8.85 -12.57 5.84
N GLN A 130 -7.85 -12.83 5.00
CA GLN A 130 -6.65 -11.99 4.95
C GLN A 130 -6.96 -10.59 4.40
N VAL A 131 -7.90 -10.46 3.49
CA VAL A 131 -8.27 -9.18 2.87
C VAL A 131 -9.19 -8.38 3.79
N PHE A 132 -10.24 -8.98 4.31
CA PHE A 132 -11.26 -8.29 5.10
C PHE A 132 -11.10 -8.56 6.60
N PRO A 133 -11.31 -7.55 7.44
CA PRO A 133 -11.75 -6.18 7.15
C PRO A 133 -10.64 -5.16 6.81
N ARG A 134 -9.37 -5.57 6.71
CA ARG A 134 -8.22 -4.66 6.50
C ARG A 134 -8.35 -3.83 5.22
N LEU A 135 -8.94 -4.39 4.15
CA LEU A 135 -9.19 -3.62 2.92
C LEU A 135 -10.18 -2.46 3.15
N CYS A 136 -11.12 -2.61 4.09
CA CYS A 136 -12.02 -1.51 4.48
C CYS A 136 -11.24 -0.38 5.17
N ALA A 137 -10.27 -0.71 6.02
CA ALA A 137 -9.37 0.26 6.63
C ALA A 137 -8.52 0.98 5.58
N LEU A 138 -7.96 0.25 4.62
CA LEU A 138 -7.22 0.86 3.50
C LEU A 138 -8.08 1.84 2.71
N ALA A 139 -9.33 1.47 2.41
CA ALA A 139 -10.26 2.34 1.68
C ALA A 139 -10.49 3.65 2.43
N GLU A 140 -10.65 3.61 3.75
CA GLU A 140 -10.82 4.82 4.55
C GLU A 140 -9.53 5.65 4.63
N ILE A 141 -8.36 5.04 4.72
CA ILE A 141 -7.07 5.75 4.65
C ILE A 141 -6.93 6.52 3.35
N GLY A 142 -7.32 5.91 2.24
CA GLY A 142 -7.20 6.53 0.91
C GLY A 142 -8.28 7.57 0.60
N TRP A 143 -9.41 7.53 1.29
CA TRP A 143 -10.58 8.36 0.97
C TRP A 143 -10.81 9.50 1.97
N SER A 144 -10.53 9.28 3.25
CA SER A 144 -10.86 10.22 4.31
C SER A 144 -9.68 11.14 4.62
N ALA A 145 -9.96 12.42 4.81
CA ALA A 145 -8.98 13.35 5.33
C ALA A 145 -8.54 12.92 6.75
N LYS A 146 -7.28 13.14 7.07
CA LYS A 146 -6.66 12.68 8.32
C LYS A 146 -7.44 13.10 9.57
N GLU A 147 -7.89 14.35 9.59
CA GLU A 147 -8.65 14.95 10.68
C GLU A 147 -10.04 14.33 10.90
N ASN A 148 -10.55 13.61 9.92
CA ASN A 148 -11.84 12.92 9.98
C ASN A 148 -11.70 11.43 10.34
N LYS A 149 -10.49 10.92 10.49
CA LYS A 149 -10.26 9.52 10.83
C LYS A 149 -10.40 9.30 12.34
N ASN A 150 -11.20 8.30 12.71
CA ASN A 150 -11.39 7.84 14.07
C ASN A 150 -11.59 6.33 14.08
N TYR A 151 -10.66 5.60 14.70
CA TYR A 151 -10.71 4.13 14.70
C TYR A 151 -11.95 3.57 15.41
N ASP A 152 -12.34 4.15 16.52
CA ASP A 152 -13.50 3.66 17.29
C ASP A 152 -14.81 3.82 16.50
N ASP A 153 -14.98 4.96 15.81
CA ASP A 153 -16.11 5.18 14.90
C ASP A 153 -16.07 4.21 13.71
N PHE A 154 -14.91 4.05 13.08
CA PHE A 154 -14.72 3.07 12.00
C PHE A 154 -15.10 1.67 12.47
N TYR A 155 -14.57 1.24 13.62
CA TYR A 155 -14.83 -0.09 14.15
C TYR A 155 -16.31 -0.30 14.49
N ALA A 156 -16.97 0.70 15.10
CA ALA A 156 -18.40 0.67 15.35
C ALA A 156 -19.21 0.49 14.05
N ARG A 157 -18.90 1.25 12.99
CA ARG A 157 -19.55 1.10 11.67
C ARG A 157 -19.32 -0.29 11.05
N MET A 158 -18.14 -0.87 11.27
CA MET A 158 -17.85 -2.25 10.83
C MET A 158 -18.74 -3.25 11.57
N VAL A 159 -18.82 -3.16 12.91
CA VAL A 159 -19.59 -4.10 13.75
C VAL A 159 -21.10 -3.94 13.51
N ASP A 160 -21.60 -2.72 13.50
CA ASP A 160 -23.04 -2.46 13.47
C ASP A 160 -23.70 -2.78 12.12
N LYS A 161 -22.95 -2.74 11.01
CA LYS A 161 -23.55 -2.83 9.67
C LYS A 161 -22.70 -3.58 8.64
N HIS A 162 -21.40 -3.38 8.64
CA HIS A 162 -20.59 -3.80 7.51
C HIS A 162 -20.27 -5.29 7.57
N TYR A 163 -20.10 -5.88 8.75
CA TYR A 163 -19.90 -7.31 8.90
C TYR A 163 -21.12 -8.11 8.44
N ASP A 164 -22.35 -7.67 8.72
CA ASP A 164 -23.54 -8.30 8.17
C ASP A 164 -23.56 -8.26 6.64
N ARG A 165 -23.10 -7.16 6.05
CA ARG A 165 -22.97 -7.04 4.60
C ARG A 165 -21.92 -7.98 4.03
N LEU A 166 -20.75 -8.08 4.62
CA LEU A 166 -19.70 -9.03 4.22
C LEU A 166 -20.22 -10.47 4.33
N TYR A 167 -20.87 -10.80 5.44
CA TYR A 167 -21.47 -12.11 5.64
C TYR A 167 -22.53 -12.44 4.57
N ALA A 168 -23.39 -11.48 4.23
CA ALA A 168 -24.40 -11.66 3.16
C ALA A 168 -23.75 -11.86 1.77
N MET A 169 -22.51 -11.41 1.57
CA MET A 169 -21.72 -11.63 0.35
C MET A 169 -20.93 -12.95 0.38
N GLY A 170 -20.95 -13.67 1.49
CA GLY A 170 -20.23 -14.93 1.67
C GLY A 170 -18.78 -14.78 2.15
N ILE A 171 -18.41 -13.60 2.62
CA ILE A 171 -17.08 -13.23 3.14
C ILE A 171 -17.07 -13.36 4.67
#